data_59990c2d209316a2727fdb8b529a96bd
#
_entry.id   59990c2d209316a2727fdb8b529a96bd
#
_cell.length_a   1.000
_cell.length_b   1.000
_cell.length_c   1.000
_cell.angle_alpha   90.00
_cell.angle_beta   90.00
_cell.angle_gamma   90.00
#
_symmetry.space_group_name_H-M   'P 1'
#
loop_
_entity.id
_entity.type
_entity.pdbx_description
1 polymer ?
#
loop_
_entity_poly.entity_id
_entity_poly.type
_entity_poly.pdbx_seq_one_letter_code
_entity_poly.pdbx_strand_id
1 'polypeptide(L)'
;MTAVETKQRHQPCEIRHRDDLDWETIRWPGETGKMLFHPRPERPTEPNAGILRLEPGAHHPLHNHDFAQVWYVLSGTFVIGGKTVTPGAMIFHPDPHFEDEFITETGGEILIVQYPGPSTGCRPIYDKRFNMEQRKSIAEERTDI
;
A
#
# COMPACT_ATOMS: atom_id res chain seq x y z
N MET A 1 30.09 20.57 11.14
CA MET A 1 29.43 20.57 9.83
C MET A 1 28.93 21.95 9.49
N THR A 2 29.18 22.42 8.29
CA THR A 2 28.71 23.73 7.86
C THR A 2 27.22 23.69 7.53
N ALA A 3 26.56 24.84 7.48
CA ALA A 3 25.15 24.93 7.10
C ALA A 3 24.93 24.43 5.67
N VAL A 4 25.86 24.63 4.74
CA VAL A 4 25.75 24.12 3.38
C VAL A 4 25.79 22.60 3.34
N GLU A 5 26.72 21.98 4.07
CA GLU A 5 26.84 20.54 4.14
C GLU A 5 25.59 19.91 4.76
N THR A 6 25.05 20.52 5.81
CA THR A 6 23.81 20.05 6.44
C THR A 6 22.65 20.11 5.45
N LYS A 7 22.52 21.21 4.72
CA LYS A 7 21.45 21.37 3.73
C LYS A 7 21.55 20.34 2.59
N GLN A 8 22.78 20.03 2.12
CA GLN A 8 22.99 19.06 1.06
C GLN A 8 22.63 17.62 1.48
N ARG A 9 22.65 17.30 2.77
CA ARG A 9 22.27 16.00 3.27
C ARG A 9 20.77 15.78 3.33
N HIS A 10 20.01 16.85 3.37
CA HIS A 10 18.56 16.77 3.41
C HIS A 10 18.00 16.73 2.00
N GLN A 11 16.98 15.90 1.82
CA GLN A 11 16.28 15.83 0.56
C GLN A 11 15.14 16.84 0.55
N PRO A 12 14.85 17.46 -0.59
CA PRO A 12 13.68 18.33 -0.70
C PRO A 12 12.40 17.51 -0.59
N CYS A 13 11.32 18.13 -0.16
CA CYS A 13 10.01 17.45 -0.20
C CYS A 13 9.61 17.22 -1.66
N GLU A 14 8.86 16.14 -1.87
CA GLU A 14 8.33 15.78 -3.19
C GLU A 14 6.82 15.89 -3.13
N ILE A 15 6.23 16.50 -4.14
CA ILE A 15 4.79 16.70 -4.22
C ILE A 15 4.31 16.08 -5.51
N ARG A 16 3.33 15.18 -5.41
CA ARG A 16 2.70 14.55 -6.57
C ARG A 16 1.20 14.55 -6.38
N HIS A 17 0.49 14.70 -7.47
CA HIS A 17 -0.97 14.69 -7.45
C HIS A 17 -1.49 13.38 -8.04
N ARG A 18 -2.61 12.90 -7.55
CA ARG A 18 -3.22 11.66 -8.05
C ARG A 18 -3.53 11.72 -9.55
N ASP A 19 -3.78 12.91 -10.08
CA ASP A 19 -4.06 13.09 -11.51
C ASP A 19 -2.81 13.00 -12.39
N ASP A 20 -1.62 12.92 -11.79
CA ASP A 20 -0.36 12.76 -12.52
C ASP A 20 -0.16 11.34 -13.03
N LEU A 21 -0.92 10.38 -12.53
CA LEU A 21 -0.79 8.96 -12.85
C LEU A 21 -2.10 8.38 -13.34
N ASP A 22 -1.98 7.33 -14.15
CA ASP A 22 -3.13 6.51 -14.53
C ASP A 22 -3.38 5.41 -13.48
N TRP A 23 -4.59 4.88 -13.47
CA TRP A 23 -4.91 3.72 -12.65
C TRP A 23 -4.24 2.48 -13.24
N GLU A 24 -3.64 1.69 -12.37
CA GLU A 24 -3.03 0.42 -12.75
C GLU A 24 -3.81 -0.72 -12.09
N THR A 25 -3.98 -1.82 -12.82
CA THR A 25 -4.58 -3.03 -12.28
C THR A 25 -3.73 -3.57 -11.14
N ILE A 26 -4.40 -3.91 -10.06
CA ILE A 26 -3.79 -4.57 -8.93
C ILE A 26 -4.11 -6.06 -8.98
N ARG A 27 -3.70 -6.78 -7.98
CA ARG A 27 -3.65 -8.24 -7.92
C ARG A 27 -5.00 -8.94 -8.13
N TRP A 28 -6.09 -8.37 -7.60
CA TRP A 28 -7.40 -9.00 -7.69
C TRP A 28 -8.37 -8.21 -8.57
N PRO A 29 -9.38 -8.89 -9.14
CA PRO A 29 -10.37 -8.20 -9.96
C PRO A 29 -11.10 -7.09 -9.18
N GLY A 30 -11.38 -6.00 -9.86
CA GLY A 30 -12.08 -4.87 -9.26
C GLY A 30 -11.19 -3.93 -8.46
N GLU A 31 -9.89 -4.18 -8.43
CA GLU A 31 -8.92 -3.33 -7.75
C GLU A 31 -8.01 -2.64 -8.74
N THR A 32 -7.85 -1.34 -8.55
CA THR A 32 -6.86 -0.53 -9.26
C THR A 32 -6.14 0.36 -8.25
N GLY A 33 -4.96 0.82 -8.61
CA GLY A 33 -4.18 1.65 -7.72
C GLY A 33 -3.37 2.70 -8.45
N LYS A 34 -3.04 3.75 -7.72
CA LYS A 34 -2.09 4.78 -8.11
C LYS A 34 -1.08 4.90 -6.99
N MET A 35 0.14 4.41 -7.23
CA MET A 35 1.23 4.56 -6.27
C MET A 35 2.05 5.79 -6.64
N LEU A 36 1.94 6.82 -5.83
CA LEU A 36 2.61 8.09 -6.10
C LEU A 36 4.07 8.07 -5.66
N PHE A 37 4.38 7.32 -4.62
CA PHE A 37 5.75 7.25 -4.10
C PHE A 37 6.17 5.81 -3.90
N HIS A 38 7.42 5.55 -4.25
CA HIS A 38 8.08 4.26 -4.03
C HIS A 38 9.39 4.47 -3.30
N PRO A 39 9.84 3.53 -2.48
CA PRO A 39 11.19 3.57 -1.96
C PRO A 39 12.19 3.50 -3.13
N ARG A 40 13.37 4.03 -2.92
CA ARG A 40 14.46 4.01 -3.90
C ARG A 40 15.58 3.10 -3.41
N PRO A 41 16.38 2.54 -4.31
CA PRO A 41 17.49 1.69 -3.89
C PRO A 41 18.43 2.37 -2.89
N GLU A 42 18.66 3.66 -3.04
CA GLU A 42 19.51 4.45 -2.12
C GLU A 42 18.79 4.85 -0.83
N ARG A 43 17.48 4.70 -0.78
CA ARG A 43 16.65 4.97 0.41
C ARG A 43 15.59 3.88 0.58
N PRO A 44 16.01 2.64 0.87
CA PRO A 44 15.11 1.49 0.82
C PRO A 44 14.13 1.39 1.99
N THR A 45 14.31 2.21 3.03
CA THR A 45 13.42 2.22 4.19
C THR A 45 12.26 3.19 4.06
N GLU A 46 12.24 3.97 2.99
CA GLU A 46 11.13 4.90 2.74
C GLU A 46 9.89 4.12 2.31
N PRO A 47 8.70 4.59 2.67
CA PRO A 47 7.48 3.89 2.32
C PRO A 47 7.12 4.04 0.85
N ASN A 48 6.32 3.13 0.32
CA ASN A 48 5.51 3.46 -0.83
C ASN A 48 4.13 3.93 -0.36
N ALA A 49 3.55 4.85 -1.11
CA ALA A 49 2.29 5.48 -0.72
C ALA A 49 1.43 5.78 -1.95
N GLY A 50 0.14 5.56 -1.81
CA GLY A 50 -0.77 5.78 -2.92
C GLY A 50 -2.23 5.56 -2.54
N ILE A 51 -3.04 5.37 -3.57
CA ILE A 51 -4.48 5.20 -3.43
C ILE A 51 -4.88 3.88 -4.08
N LEU A 52 -5.64 3.09 -3.34
CA LEU A 52 -6.28 1.89 -3.83
C LEU A 52 -7.74 2.21 -4.11
N ARG A 53 -8.24 1.85 -5.30
CA ARG A 53 -9.64 1.98 -5.67
C ARG A 53 -10.25 0.60 -5.84
N LEU A 54 -11.36 0.38 -5.18
CA LEU A 54 -12.14 -0.83 -5.34
C LEU A 54 -13.48 -0.50 -5.98
N GLU A 55 -13.85 -1.32 -6.96
CA GLU A 55 -15.16 -1.21 -7.59
C GLU A 55 -16.24 -1.84 -6.71
N PRO A 56 -17.51 -1.45 -6.88
CA PRO A 56 -18.61 -2.12 -6.19
C PRO A 56 -18.56 -3.64 -6.43
N GLY A 57 -18.64 -4.40 -5.36
CA GLY A 57 -18.56 -5.86 -5.42
C GLY A 57 -17.16 -6.44 -5.40
N ALA A 58 -16.13 -5.61 -5.32
CA ALA A 58 -14.75 -6.09 -5.24
C ALA A 58 -14.50 -6.87 -3.95
N HIS A 59 -13.69 -7.90 -4.07
CA HIS A 59 -13.34 -8.81 -2.99
C HIS A 59 -11.83 -8.99 -2.93
N HIS A 60 -11.28 -8.74 -1.76
CA HIS A 60 -9.87 -8.89 -1.46
C HIS A 60 -9.74 -10.08 -0.48
N PRO A 61 -9.22 -11.23 -0.94
CA PRO A 61 -9.21 -12.43 -0.11
C PRO A 61 -8.19 -12.36 1.03
N LEU A 62 -8.38 -13.20 2.02
CA LEU A 62 -7.41 -13.37 3.11
C LEU A 62 -6.04 -13.73 2.55
N HIS A 63 -5.03 -13.02 2.98
CA HIS A 63 -3.63 -13.29 2.64
C HIS A 63 -2.72 -12.64 3.67
N ASN A 64 -1.42 -12.77 3.53
CA ASN A 64 -0.51 -12.13 4.47
C ASN A 64 0.60 -11.33 3.79
N HIS A 65 1.23 -10.48 4.58
CA HIS A 65 2.33 -9.63 4.16
C HIS A 65 3.44 -9.59 5.19
N ASP A 66 4.64 -9.36 4.70
CA ASP A 66 5.86 -9.23 5.49
C ASP A 66 6.27 -7.77 5.68
N PHE A 67 5.30 -6.87 5.70
CA PHE A 67 5.55 -5.45 5.92
C PHE A 67 4.34 -4.81 6.60
N ALA A 68 4.59 -3.69 7.27
CA ALA A 68 3.54 -2.92 7.90
C ALA A 68 2.82 -2.03 6.89
N GLN A 69 1.54 -1.77 7.13
CA GLN A 69 0.72 -0.87 6.32
C GLN A 69 -0.13 0.02 7.20
N VAL A 70 -0.40 1.21 6.70
CA VAL A 70 -1.43 2.09 7.25
C VAL A 70 -2.42 2.39 6.13
N TRP A 71 -3.68 2.18 6.40
CA TRP A 71 -4.77 2.49 5.49
C TRP A 71 -5.64 3.59 6.07
N TYR A 72 -6.17 4.44 5.21
CA TYR A 72 -7.15 5.45 5.59
C TYR A 72 -8.27 5.47 4.57
N VAL A 73 -9.50 5.25 5.01
CA VAL A 73 -10.66 5.19 4.11
C VAL A 73 -11.03 6.61 3.66
N LEU A 74 -10.92 6.85 2.36
CA LEU A 74 -11.24 8.13 1.74
C LEU A 74 -12.70 8.20 1.33
N SER A 75 -13.24 7.12 0.78
CA SER A 75 -14.63 7.06 0.33
C SER A 75 -15.12 5.62 0.34
N GLY A 76 -16.43 5.44 0.37
CA GLY A 76 -17.06 4.13 0.35
C GLY A 76 -17.09 3.45 1.71
N THR A 77 -17.72 2.26 1.72
CA THR A 77 -17.87 1.45 2.92
C THR A 77 -17.26 0.08 2.65
N PHE A 78 -16.48 -0.42 3.60
CA PHE A 78 -15.80 -1.70 3.49
C PHE A 78 -16.10 -2.56 4.70
N VAL A 79 -16.11 -3.87 4.51
CA VAL A 79 -16.15 -4.84 5.61
C VAL A 79 -14.82 -5.57 5.63
N ILE A 80 -14.05 -5.41 6.69
CA ILE A 80 -12.70 -5.95 6.86
C ILE A 80 -12.73 -6.89 8.06
N GLY A 81 -12.49 -8.19 7.83
CA GLY A 81 -12.54 -9.17 8.91
C GLY A 81 -13.86 -9.15 9.67
N GLY A 82 -14.97 -8.91 9.00
CA GLY A 82 -16.29 -8.81 9.60
C GLY A 82 -16.62 -7.47 10.24
N LYS A 83 -15.72 -6.49 10.18
CA LYS A 83 -15.95 -5.16 10.75
C LYS A 83 -16.20 -4.15 9.65
N THR A 84 -17.27 -3.36 9.80
CA THR A 84 -17.60 -2.30 8.86
C THR A 84 -16.76 -1.05 9.15
N VAL A 85 -16.13 -0.52 8.11
CA VAL A 85 -15.37 0.72 8.18
C VAL A 85 -15.89 1.72 7.15
N THR A 86 -15.88 2.98 7.51
CA THR A 86 -16.43 4.09 6.72
C THR A 86 -15.37 5.18 6.55
N PRO A 87 -15.60 6.19 5.71
CA PRO A 87 -14.63 7.26 5.52
C PRO A 87 -14.18 7.87 6.84
N GLY A 88 -12.87 8.05 6.98
CA GLY A 88 -12.25 8.51 8.21
C GLY A 88 -11.69 7.41 9.09
N ALA A 89 -12.01 6.14 8.80
CA ALA A 89 -11.40 5.02 9.53
C ALA A 89 -9.94 4.86 9.14
N MET A 90 -9.10 4.58 10.12
CA MET A 90 -7.70 4.25 9.92
C MET A 90 -7.45 2.82 10.36
N ILE A 91 -6.80 2.05 9.52
CA ILE A 91 -6.49 0.66 9.77
C ILE A 91 -4.97 0.49 9.82
N PHE A 92 -4.48 -0.12 10.87
CA PHE A 92 -3.06 -0.42 11.03
C PHE A 92 -2.83 -1.92 10.86
N HIS A 93 -1.89 -2.26 9.98
CA HIS A 93 -1.45 -3.64 9.78
C HIS A 93 0.01 -3.75 10.25
N PRO A 94 0.29 -4.53 11.29
CA PRO A 94 1.67 -4.70 11.78
C PRO A 94 2.55 -5.51 10.82
N ASP A 95 3.82 -5.59 11.11
CA ASP A 95 4.79 -6.37 10.34
C ASP A 95 5.27 -7.58 11.19
N PRO A 96 5.03 -8.83 10.78
CA PRO A 96 4.15 -9.25 9.68
C PRO A 96 2.68 -9.30 10.10
N HIS A 97 1.79 -9.42 9.14
CA HIS A 97 0.37 -9.50 9.46
C HIS A 97 -0.40 -10.39 8.49
N PHE A 98 -1.56 -10.86 8.97
CA PHE A 98 -2.62 -11.34 8.10
C PHE A 98 -3.42 -10.13 7.64
N GLU A 99 -3.61 -10.03 6.35
CA GLU A 99 -4.55 -9.06 5.81
C GLU A 99 -5.89 -9.76 5.68
N ASP A 100 -6.81 -9.42 6.57
CA ASP A 100 -8.13 -10.00 6.60
C ASP A 100 -8.85 -9.79 5.28
N GLU A 101 -9.73 -10.75 4.95
CA GLU A 101 -10.64 -10.57 3.84
C GLU A 101 -11.38 -9.26 3.95
N PHE A 102 -11.46 -8.49 2.87
CA PHE A 102 -12.34 -7.36 2.83
C PHE A 102 -13.16 -7.30 1.54
N ILE A 103 -14.37 -6.80 1.69
CA ILE A 103 -15.34 -6.68 0.62
C ILE A 103 -15.95 -5.30 0.67
N THR A 104 -16.51 -4.88 -0.45
CA THR A 104 -17.25 -3.62 -0.53
C THR A 104 -18.42 -3.76 -1.48
N GLU A 105 -19.60 -3.32 -1.04
CA GLU A 105 -20.77 -3.24 -1.90
C GLU A 105 -20.81 -1.93 -2.66
N THR A 106 -20.27 -0.88 -2.06
CA THR A 106 -20.32 0.47 -2.62
C THR A 106 -19.15 0.80 -3.54
N GLY A 107 -18.05 0.07 -3.40
CA GLY A 107 -16.77 0.53 -3.90
C GLY A 107 -16.23 1.69 -3.07
N GLY A 108 -15.05 2.17 -3.40
CA GLY A 108 -14.47 3.30 -2.70
C GLY A 108 -12.97 3.37 -2.86
N GLU A 109 -12.37 4.32 -2.15
CA GLU A 109 -10.94 4.58 -2.21
C GLU A 109 -10.31 4.56 -0.82
N ILE A 110 -9.12 3.99 -0.76
CA ILE A 110 -8.33 3.86 0.47
C ILE A 110 -6.95 4.43 0.18
N LEU A 111 -6.51 5.38 1.02
CA LEU A 111 -5.11 5.80 1.05
C LEU A 111 -4.30 4.67 1.71
N ILE A 112 -3.24 4.25 1.08
CA ILE A 112 -2.36 3.22 1.62
C ILE A 112 -0.93 3.72 1.72
N VAL A 113 -0.28 3.38 2.83
CA VAL A 113 1.15 3.62 3.04
C VAL A 113 1.74 2.28 3.48
N GLN A 114 2.74 1.80 2.74
CA GLN A 114 3.37 0.52 2.99
C GLN A 114 4.85 0.72 3.29
N TYR A 115 5.31 0.10 4.36
CA TYR A 115 6.71 0.18 4.77
C TYR A 115 7.42 -1.13 4.43
N PRO A 116 8.61 -1.07 3.80
CA PRO A 116 9.36 -2.29 3.53
C PRO A 116 9.62 -3.03 4.84
N GLY A 117 9.17 -4.26 4.91
CA GLY A 117 9.32 -5.07 6.12
C GLY A 117 10.73 -5.65 6.24
N PRO A 118 11.49 -5.30 7.26
CA PRO A 118 12.80 -5.91 7.49
C PRO A 118 12.72 -7.25 8.18
N SER A 119 11.64 -7.54 8.90
CA SER A 119 11.59 -8.69 9.81
C SER A 119 11.68 -10.02 9.09
N THR A 120 11.11 -10.14 7.90
CA THR A 120 11.10 -11.38 7.11
C THR A 120 11.85 -11.25 5.80
N GLY A 121 12.51 -10.13 5.56
CA GLY A 121 13.26 -9.87 4.34
C GLY A 121 12.38 -9.47 3.15
N CYS A 122 11.20 -8.96 3.40
CA CYS A 122 10.34 -8.46 2.34
C CYS A 122 11.06 -7.42 1.48
N ARG A 123 10.99 -7.58 0.18
CA ARG A 123 11.67 -6.67 -0.74
C ARG A 123 10.87 -5.40 -0.94
N PRO A 124 11.52 -4.23 -0.85
CA PRO A 124 10.88 -2.98 -1.22
C PRO A 124 10.49 -2.96 -2.69
N ILE A 125 9.49 -2.16 -3.01
CA ILE A 125 9.08 -1.92 -4.39
C ILE A 125 9.82 -0.68 -4.88
N TYR A 126 10.73 -0.87 -5.82
CA TYR A 126 11.58 0.23 -6.33
C TYR A 126 11.06 0.86 -7.61
N ASP A 127 10.15 0.19 -8.31
CA ASP A 127 9.60 0.68 -9.57
C ASP A 127 8.12 1.05 -9.41
N LYS A 128 7.52 1.51 -10.50
CA LYS A 128 6.14 1.98 -10.49
C LYS A 128 5.11 0.85 -10.43
N ARG A 129 5.53 -0.39 -10.62
CA ARG A 129 4.61 -1.51 -10.64
C ARG A 129 4.24 -1.87 -9.21
N PHE A 130 2.99 -1.75 -8.90
CA PHE A 130 2.49 -2.11 -7.59
C PHE A 130 2.19 -3.60 -7.49
N ASN A 131 1.62 -4.16 -8.53
CA ASN A 131 1.22 -5.56 -8.59
C ASN A 131 2.18 -6.37 -9.47
N MET A 132 3.44 -6.40 -9.12
CA MET A 132 4.45 -7.12 -9.88
C MET A 132 4.62 -8.56 -9.39
N GLU A 133 5.19 -9.41 -10.22
CA GLU A 133 5.39 -10.83 -9.91
C GLU A 133 6.21 -11.06 -8.64
N GLN A 134 7.22 -10.25 -8.41
CA GLN A 134 8.05 -10.36 -7.21
C GLN A 134 7.26 -10.16 -5.94
N ARG A 135 6.35 -9.19 -5.94
CA ARG A 135 5.49 -8.94 -4.80
C ARG A 135 4.44 -10.03 -4.67
N LYS A 136 3.91 -10.48 -5.76
CA LYS A 136 2.95 -11.56 -5.81
C LYS A 136 3.52 -12.83 -5.17
N SER A 137 4.75 -13.20 -5.52
CA SER A 137 5.36 -14.38 -4.95
C SER A 137 5.52 -14.29 -3.43
N ILE A 138 5.91 -13.15 -2.90
CA ILE A 138 6.02 -12.94 -1.46
C ILE A 138 4.67 -13.13 -0.77
N ALA A 139 3.64 -12.53 -1.31
CA ALA A 139 2.31 -12.59 -0.70
C ALA A 139 1.66 -13.97 -0.86
N GLU A 140 1.85 -14.62 -1.99
CA GLU A 140 1.20 -15.92 -2.26
C GLU A 140 1.82 -17.08 -1.52
N GLU A 141 3.10 -17.04 -1.25
CA GLU A 141 3.76 -18.07 -0.47
C GLU A 141 3.22 -18.20 0.94
N ARG A 142 2.48 -17.22 1.40
CA ARG A 142 2.04 -17.12 2.78
C ARG A 142 0.53 -17.02 2.94
N THR A 143 -0.21 -17.45 1.95
CA THR A 143 -1.69 -17.41 2.01
C THR A 143 -2.30 -18.62 2.68
N ASP A 144 -1.53 -19.63 3.01
CA ASP A 144 -1.95 -20.89 3.61
C ASP A 144 -1.97 -20.86 5.15
N ILE A 145 -2.07 -19.75 5.69
CA ILE A 145 -2.02 -19.50 7.12
C ILE A 145 -3.01 -20.32 7.93
#